data_c451bf4900827a178444acd6a37aa6ac
#
_entry.id   c451bf4900827a178444acd6a37aa6ac
#
_cell.length_a   1.000
_cell.length_b   1.000
_cell.length_c   1.000
_cell.angle_alpha   90.00
_cell.angle_beta   90.00
_cell.angle_gamma   90.00
#
_symmetry.space_group_name_H-M   'P 1'
#
loop_
_entity.id
_entity.type
_entity.pdbx_description
1 polymer ?
#
loop_
_entity_poly.entity_id
_entity_poly.type
_entity_poly.pdbx_seq_one_letter_code
_entity_poly.pdbx_strand_id
1 'polypeptide(L)'
;MRRAMRCAPVCLATVLLILTVPLLLLLTPWAWADPPPPAPPPPPQAPVPALARTWPVGVRPLVVRGWEPPATVYGPGHRGVDLAAPAGSPVRAVAPGRVSFAGRVAGRGVVSVELTGADLRTTYEPVTPSVEKGEEVRAGDVVGTVEATGSHCPTTCIHWGLLRGETYLNPLALLPPWLLARGPSRLLPVLGVPLPGQPL
;
A
#
# COMPACT_ATOMS: atom_id res chain seq x y z
N MET A 1 2.41 -65.47 60.57
CA MET A 1 1.21 -64.94 59.94
C MET A 1 1.63 -64.24 58.68
N ARG A 2 1.27 -64.78 57.51
CA ARG A 2 1.76 -64.32 56.18
C ARG A 2 0.74 -63.38 55.58
N ARG A 3 1.12 -62.09 55.32
CA ARG A 3 0.36 -61.16 54.46
C ARG A 3 0.83 -61.35 53.01
N ALA A 4 0.00 -62.03 52.23
CA ALA A 4 0.22 -62.14 50.79
C ALA A 4 0.04 -60.78 50.09
N MET A 5 1.06 -60.36 49.40
CA MET A 5 1.05 -59.16 48.53
C MET A 5 0.11 -59.38 47.35
N ARG A 6 -0.99 -58.61 47.29
CA ARG A 6 -1.93 -58.53 46.16
C ARG A 6 -1.53 -57.41 45.21
N CYS A 7 -0.34 -57.44 44.64
CA CYS A 7 0.14 -56.39 43.73
C CYS A 7 0.14 -56.76 42.24
N ALA A 8 -0.13 -57.99 41.89
CA ALA A 8 0.03 -58.46 40.51
C ALA A 8 -0.99 -57.93 39.48
N PRO A 9 -2.31 -57.73 39.76
CA PRO A 9 -3.24 -57.28 38.71
C PRO A 9 -3.14 -55.80 38.35
N VAL A 10 -2.72 -54.95 39.30
CA VAL A 10 -2.62 -53.51 39.03
C VAL A 10 -1.44 -53.17 38.12
N CYS A 11 -0.29 -53.85 38.31
CA CYS A 11 0.88 -53.62 37.46
C CYS A 11 0.67 -54.07 36.00
N LEU A 12 -0.08 -55.18 35.80
CA LEU A 12 -0.36 -55.67 34.45
C LEU A 12 -1.31 -54.74 33.69
N ALA A 13 -2.32 -54.21 34.36
CA ALA A 13 -3.27 -53.25 33.76
C ALA A 13 -2.61 -51.91 33.36
N THR A 14 -1.69 -51.40 34.19
CA THR A 14 -0.95 -50.15 33.86
C THR A 14 0.03 -50.33 32.72
N VAL A 15 0.73 -51.47 32.64
CA VAL A 15 1.65 -51.75 31.52
C VAL A 15 0.86 -51.90 30.21
N LEU A 16 -0.30 -52.55 30.24
CA LEU A 16 -1.16 -52.71 29.05
C LEU A 16 -1.68 -51.36 28.59
N LEU A 17 -2.06 -50.45 29.47
CA LEU A 17 -2.54 -49.11 29.15
C LEU A 17 -1.43 -48.22 28.52
N ILE A 18 -0.19 -48.32 29.05
CA ILE A 18 0.97 -47.56 28.54
C ILE A 18 1.37 -48.02 27.13
N LEU A 19 1.18 -49.28 26.78
CA LEU A 19 1.52 -49.80 25.46
C LEU A 19 0.41 -49.62 24.43
N THR A 20 -0.86 -49.60 24.82
CA THR A 20 -1.99 -49.48 23.88
C THR A 20 -2.26 -48.04 23.45
N VAL A 21 -2.04 -47.06 24.32
CA VAL A 21 -2.26 -45.64 24.00
C VAL A 21 -1.33 -45.13 22.86
N PRO A 22 0.00 -45.35 22.89
CA PRO A 22 0.87 -44.96 21.81
C PRO A 22 0.61 -45.71 20.50
N LEU A 23 0.18 -46.99 20.58
CA LEU A 23 -0.15 -47.77 19.39
C LEU A 23 -1.42 -47.25 18.70
N LEU A 24 -2.43 -46.79 19.44
CA LEU A 24 -3.63 -46.16 18.89
C LEU A 24 -3.31 -44.82 18.25
N LEU A 25 -2.37 -44.04 18.78
CA LEU A 25 -1.92 -42.76 18.20
C LEU A 25 -1.15 -42.94 16.88
N LEU A 26 -0.47 -44.08 16.70
CA LEU A 26 0.22 -44.42 15.46
C LEU A 26 -0.73 -44.88 14.34
N LEU A 27 -1.95 -45.33 14.70
CA LEU A 27 -2.95 -45.80 13.76
C LEU A 27 -3.96 -44.72 13.34
N THR A 28 -3.89 -43.52 13.92
CA THR A 28 -4.73 -42.41 13.44
C THR A 28 -4.26 -41.97 12.05
N PRO A 29 -5.09 -42.07 11.00
CA PRO A 29 -4.72 -41.54 9.71
C PRO A 29 -4.53 -40.03 9.85
N TRP A 30 -3.37 -39.53 9.45
CA TRP A 30 -3.15 -38.10 9.32
C TRP A 30 -4.14 -37.60 8.29
N ALA A 31 -5.17 -36.91 8.76
CA ALA A 31 -6.10 -36.22 7.85
C ALA A 31 -5.33 -35.10 7.16
N TRP A 32 -4.88 -35.35 5.96
CA TRP A 32 -4.43 -34.33 5.05
C TRP A 32 -5.70 -33.56 4.62
N ALA A 33 -5.97 -32.45 5.31
CA ALA A 33 -6.99 -31.55 4.81
C ALA A 33 -6.49 -31.03 3.47
N ASP A 34 -7.23 -31.27 2.41
CA ASP A 34 -6.94 -30.65 1.14
C ASP A 34 -6.84 -29.13 1.34
N PRO A 35 -5.85 -28.47 0.73
CA PRO A 35 -5.78 -27.03 0.80
C PRO A 35 -7.11 -26.46 0.30
N PRO A 36 -7.67 -25.43 0.96
CA PRO A 36 -8.91 -24.82 0.50
C PRO A 36 -8.75 -24.40 -0.96
N PRO A 37 -9.79 -24.53 -1.78
CA PRO A 37 -9.73 -24.08 -3.16
C PRO A 37 -9.30 -22.61 -3.23
N PRO A 38 -8.50 -22.22 -4.22
CA PRO A 38 -8.09 -20.82 -4.37
C PRO A 38 -9.32 -19.93 -4.37
N ALA A 39 -9.26 -18.84 -3.60
CA ALA A 39 -10.34 -17.86 -3.55
C ALA A 39 -10.65 -17.36 -4.98
N PRO A 40 -11.92 -17.17 -5.34
CA PRO A 40 -12.28 -16.60 -6.62
C PRO A 40 -11.58 -15.25 -6.80
N PRO A 41 -11.14 -14.90 -8.03
CA PRO A 41 -10.52 -13.61 -8.27
C PRO A 41 -11.47 -12.50 -7.82
N PRO A 42 -10.94 -11.43 -7.19
CA PRO A 42 -11.79 -10.31 -6.78
C PRO A 42 -12.49 -9.72 -8.01
N PRO A 43 -13.74 -9.25 -7.84
CA PRO A 43 -14.48 -8.63 -8.94
C PRO A 43 -13.68 -7.45 -9.52
N PRO A 44 -13.80 -7.19 -10.84
CA PRO A 44 -13.14 -6.06 -11.47
C PRO A 44 -13.47 -4.77 -10.74
N GLN A 45 -12.44 -4.07 -10.25
CA GLN A 45 -12.64 -2.79 -9.57
C GLN A 45 -13.01 -1.73 -10.60
N ALA A 46 -13.96 -0.86 -10.24
CA ALA A 46 -14.31 0.28 -11.07
C ALA A 46 -13.06 1.15 -11.35
N PRO A 47 -12.88 1.66 -12.56
CA PRO A 47 -11.71 2.49 -12.89
C PRO A 47 -11.63 3.72 -11.99
N VAL A 48 -10.41 4.18 -11.72
CA VAL A 48 -10.16 5.41 -10.97
C VAL A 48 -10.39 6.59 -11.92
N PRO A 49 -11.28 7.52 -11.59
CA PRO A 49 -11.46 8.72 -12.41
C PRO A 49 -10.27 9.67 -12.28
N ALA A 50 -9.91 10.35 -13.37
CA ALA A 50 -8.81 11.32 -13.42
C ALA A 50 -9.23 12.66 -12.80
N LEU A 51 -9.30 12.73 -11.46
CA LEU A 51 -9.80 13.87 -10.69
C LEU A 51 -8.70 14.90 -10.36
N ALA A 52 -7.43 14.49 -10.35
CA ALA A 52 -6.35 15.37 -9.95
C ALA A 52 -6.18 16.55 -10.92
N ARG A 53 -5.90 17.73 -10.36
CA ARG A 53 -5.61 18.95 -11.10
C ARG A 53 -4.17 19.40 -10.95
N THR A 54 -3.46 18.81 -9.99
CA THR A 54 -2.06 19.09 -9.70
C THR A 54 -1.38 17.86 -9.11
N TRP A 55 -0.07 17.87 -9.10
CA TRP A 55 0.73 16.95 -8.31
C TRP A 55 0.70 17.34 -6.82
N PRO A 56 0.87 16.40 -5.89
CA PRO A 56 0.89 16.72 -4.46
C PRO A 56 2.11 17.55 -4.05
N VAL A 57 3.23 17.43 -4.78
CA VAL A 57 4.44 18.22 -4.57
C VAL A 57 5.02 18.63 -5.91
N GLY A 58 5.64 19.81 -5.96
CA GLY A 58 6.25 20.34 -7.19
C GLY A 58 5.28 20.48 -8.35
N VAL A 59 5.84 20.60 -9.55
CA VAL A 59 5.07 20.64 -10.80
C VAL A 59 5.01 19.27 -11.45
N ARG A 60 6.11 18.53 -11.34
CA ARG A 60 6.27 17.16 -11.86
C ARG A 60 7.42 16.48 -11.14
N PRO A 61 7.16 15.93 -9.95
CA PRO A 61 8.19 15.30 -9.13
C PRO A 61 8.70 14.02 -9.79
N LEU A 62 9.96 13.67 -9.47
CA LEU A 62 10.48 12.35 -9.80
C LEU A 62 9.75 11.30 -8.96
N VAL A 63 9.22 10.27 -9.61
CA VAL A 63 8.73 9.08 -8.92
C VAL A 63 9.93 8.23 -8.53
N VAL A 64 10.24 8.20 -7.24
CA VAL A 64 11.36 7.45 -6.66
C VAL A 64 11.02 5.97 -6.57
N ARG A 65 9.77 5.66 -6.17
CA ARG A 65 9.23 4.31 -6.14
C ARG A 65 7.78 4.31 -6.62
N GLY A 66 7.49 3.39 -7.54
CA GLY A 66 6.15 3.25 -8.14
C GLY A 66 5.20 2.44 -7.24
N TRP A 67 3.96 2.35 -7.69
CA TRP A 67 2.94 1.48 -7.13
C TRP A 67 3.30 0.00 -7.34
N GLU A 68 3.22 -0.81 -6.27
CA GLU A 68 3.42 -2.25 -6.30
C GLU A 68 2.27 -2.90 -5.52
N PRO A 69 1.25 -3.43 -6.21
CA PRO A 69 0.09 -3.98 -5.51
C PRO A 69 0.51 -5.15 -4.61
N PRO A 70 0.14 -5.14 -3.31
CA PRO A 70 0.41 -6.27 -2.45
C PRO A 70 -0.45 -7.46 -2.87
N ALA A 71 0.12 -8.67 -2.85
CA ALA A 71 -0.60 -9.90 -3.19
C ALA A 71 -1.71 -10.24 -2.19
N THR A 72 -1.59 -9.78 -0.95
CA THR A 72 -2.60 -9.92 0.12
C THR A 72 -2.69 -8.61 0.91
N VAL A 73 -3.73 -8.43 1.72
CA VAL A 73 -3.93 -7.22 2.54
C VAL A 73 -2.69 -6.85 3.36
N TYR A 74 -1.95 -7.85 3.89
CA TYR A 74 -0.74 -7.67 4.69
C TYR A 74 0.55 -8.06 3.95
N GLY A 75 0.44 -8.46 2.67
CA GLY A 75 1.59 -8.87 1.86
C GLY A 75 2.57 -7.73 1.60
N PRO A 76 3.81 -8.07 1.20
CA PRO A 76 4.77 -7.09 0.74
C PRO A 76 4.26 -6.39 -0.52
N GLY A 77 4.67 -5.14 -0.71
CA GLY A 77 4.28 -4.29 -1.83
C GLY A 77 4.51 -2.82 -1.49
N HIS A 78 4.06 -1.93 -2.36
CA HIS A 78 4.10 -0.49 -2.15
C HIS A 78 2.71 0.11 -2.36
N ARG A 79 2.06 0.54 -1.27
CA ARG A 79 0.65 0.96 -1.22
C ARG A 79 0.42 2.41 -1.65
N GLY A 80 1.31 2.93 -2.49
CA GLY A 80 1.30 4.28 -3.02
C GLY A 80 2.44 4.51 -3.97
N VAL A 81 2.82 5.77 -4.16
CA VAL A 81 4.02 6.18 -4.90
C VAL A 81 4.84 7.13 -4.06
N ASP A 82 6.16 7.01 -4.16
CA ASP A 82 7.08 7.92 -3.49
C ASP A 82 7.55 8.97 -4.49
N LEU A 83 7.36 10.22 -4.11
CA LEU A 83 7.69 11.38 -4.92
C LEU A 83 8.84 12.15 -4.28
N ALA A 84 9.91 12.38 -5.03
CA ALA A 84 11.03 13.18 -4.55
C ALA A 84 10.54 14.59 -4.17
N ALA A 85 10.81 14.97 -2.93
CA ALA A 85 10.47 16.29 -2.41
C ALA A 85 11.44 16.68 -1.29
N PRO A 86 12.07 17.86 -1.36
CA PRO A 86 12.86 18.37 -0.24
C PRO A 86 12.00 18.62 0.99
N ALA A 87 12.61 18.47 2.18
CA ALA A 87 11.96 18.87 3.43
C ALA A 87 11.51 20.33 3.37
N GLY A 88 10.36 20.62 3.98
CA GLY A 88 9.73 21.94 3.94
C GLY A 88 8.98 22.26 2.64
N SER A 89 9.05 21.38 1.61
CA SER A 89 8.24 21.58 0.39
C SER A 89 6.75 21.58 0.70
N PRO A 90 5.95 22.48 0.08
CA PRO A 90 4.51 22.49 0.27
C PRO A 90 3.87 21.23 -0.32
N VAL A 91 3.01 20.58 0.48
CA VAL A 91 2.16 19.47 0.05
C VAL A 91 0.78 20.01 -0.26
N ARG A 92 0.24 19.66 -1.43
CA ARG A 92 -1.02 20.19 -1.94
C ARG A 92 -2.07 19.10 -2.10
N ALA A 93 -3.32 19.44 -1.85
CA ALA A 93 -4.44 18.61 -2.23
C ALA A 93 -4.47 18.44 -3.76
N VAL A 94 -4.49 17.19 -4.25
CA VAL A 94 -4.45 16.92 -5.69
C VAL A 94 -5.80 17.20 -6.39
N ALA A 95 -6.90 17.13 -5.63
CA ALA A 95 -8.27 17.35 -6.07
C ALA A 95 -9.09 17.97 -4.92
N PRO A 96 -10.28 18.53 -5.18
CA PRO A 96 -11.18 19.01 -4.13
C PRO A 96 -11.61 17.89 -3.20
N GLY A 97 -11.77 18.19 -1.91
CA GLY A 97 -12.20 17.22 -0.92
C GLY A 97 -12.33 17.79 0.48
N ARG A 98 -12.56 16.87 1.42
CA ARG A 98 -12.62 17.17 2.86
C ARG A 98 -11.50 16.43 3.57
N VAL A 99 -10.79 17.10 4.45
CA VAL A 99 -9.76 16.49 5.30
C VAL A 99 -10.41 15.51 6.26
N SER A 100 -10.13 14.22 6.06
CA SER A 100 -10.67 13.16 6.94
C SER A 100 -9.73 12.88 8.13
N PHE A 101 -8.44 13.19 7.97
CA PHE A 101 -7.43 13.05 9.02
C PHE A 101 -6.28 14.05 8.80
N ALA A 102 -5.82 14.68 9.87
CA ALA A 102 -4.60 15.46 9.94
C ALA A 102 -3.96 15.25 11.31
N GLY A 103 -2.77 14.65 11.37
CA GLY A 103 -2.15 14.31 12.65
C GLY A 103 -0.97 13.35 12.49
N ARG A 104 -0.65 12.63 13.56
CA ARG A 104 0.50 11.69 13.57
C ARG A 104 0.03 10.23 13.67
N VAL A 105 0.65 9.36 12.87
CA VAL A 105 0.47 7.91 12.90
C VAL A 105 1.84 7.26 13.02
N ALA A 106 2.06 6.48 14.06
CA ALA A 106 3.33 5.80 14.33
C ALA A 106 4.56 6.76 14.24
N GLY A 107 4.41 7.97 14.76
CA GLY A 107 5.48 8.97 14.77
C GLY A 107 5.64 9.80 13.50
N ARG A 108 4.92 9.51 12.41
CA ARG A 108 4.92 10.27 11.14
C ARG A 108 3.69 11.15 11.04
N GLY A 109 3.85 12.35 10.51
CA GLY A 109 2.73 13.21 10.18
C GLY A 109 2.01 12.72 8.93
N VAL A 110 0.68 12.71 8.96
CA VAL A 110 -0.19 12.20 7.88
C VAL A 110 -1.34 13.18 7.67
N VAL A 111 -1.63 13.44 6.41
CA VAL A 111 -2.87 14.11 6.00
C VAL A 111 -3.64 13.18 5.07
N SER A 112 -4.94 13.04 5.30
CA SER A 112 -5.85 12.28 4.44
C SER A 112 -6.99 13.17 3.99
N VAL A 113 -7.34 13.08 2.70
CA VAL A 113 -8.42 13.87 2.08
C VAL A 113 -9.39 12.93 1.37
N GLU A 114 -10.65 12.95 1.74
CA GLU A 114 -11.76 12.31 1.00
C GLU A 114 -12.12 13.18 -0.19
N LEU A 115 -12.08 12.59 -1.40
CA LEU A 115 -12.25 13.34 -2.64
C LEU A 115 -13.73 13.58 -2.93
N THR A 116 -14.09 14.82 -3.23
CA THR A 116 -15.47 15.20 -3.57
C THR A 116 -15.96 14.48 -4.82
N GLY A 117 -17.17 13.89 -4.74
CA GLY A 117 -17.83 13.23 -5.86
C GLY A 117 -17.24 11.85 -6.22
N ALA A 118 -16.41 11.27 -5.35
CA ALA A 118 -15.85 9.93 -5.54
C ALA A 118 -15.71 9.21 -4.19
N ASP A 119 -15.88 7.90 -4.20
CA ASP A 119 -15.56 7.03 -3.06
C ASP A 119 -14.04 6.76 -3.04
N LEU A 120 -13.25 7.82 -2.90
CA LEU A 120 -11.79 7.77 -2.92
C LEU A 120 -11.21 8.67 -1.82
N ARG A 121 -10.16 8.18 -1.18
CA ARG A 121 -9.38 8.91 -0.18
C ARG A 121 -7.91 8.91 -0.58
N THR A 122 -7.29 10.08 -0.59
CA THR A 122 -5.84 10.21 -0.82
C THR A 122 -5.11 10.51 0.48
N THR A 123 -3.88 10.02 0.63
CA THR A 123 -3.05 10.17 1.82
C THR A 123 -1.67 10.69 1.46
N TYR A 124 -1.10 11.51 2.34
CA TYR A 124 0.22 12.13 2.19
C TYR A 124 1.02 11.93 3.47
N GLU A 125 2.23 11.36 3.37
CA GLU A 125 3.16 11.15 4.49
C GLU A 125 4.63 11.11 4.02
N PRO A 126 5.62 11.56 4.83
CA PRO A 126 5.48 12.28 6.09
C PRO A 126 5.19 13.77 5.84
N VAL A 127 4.18 14.33 6.51
CA VAL A 127 3.71 15.72 6.32
C VAL A 127 3.42 16.36 7.67
N THR A 128 3.99 17.54 7.92
CA THR A 128 3.52 18.40 9.00
C THR A 128 2.23 19.09 8.53
N PRO A 129 1.05 18.75 9.10
CA PRO A 129 -0.23 19.30 8.64
C PRO A 129 -0.32 20.81 8.86
N SER A 130 -0.96 21.53 7.92
CA SER A 130 -1.39 22.92 8.07
C SER A 130 -2.91 23.09 8.00
N VAL A 131 -3.63 21.97 7.97
CA VAL A 131 -5.09 21.87 7.92
C VAL A 131 -5.60 21.02 9.07
N GLU A 132 -6.88 21.12 9.37
CA GLU A 132 -7.55 20.35 10.41
C GLU A 132 -8.57 19.36 9.82
N LYS A 133 -8.88 18.30 10.60
CA LYS A 133 -9.94 17.35 10.22
C LYS A 133 -11.27 18.07 10.06
N GLY A 134 -11.96 17.81 8.95
CA GLY A 134 -13.25 18.41 8.60
C GLY A 134 -13.13 19.63 7.66
N GLU A 135 -11.93 20.17 7.47
CA GLU A 135 -11.68 21.29 6.57
C GLU A 135 -11.91 20.91 5.11
N GLU A 136 -12.56 21.80 4.35
CA GLU A 136 -12.73 21.67 2.90
C GLU A 136 -11.52 22.24 2.19
N VAL A 137 -10.97 21.50 1.25
CA VAL A 137 -9.81 21.90 0.45
C VAL A 137 -10.13 21.82 -1.04
N ARG A 138 -9.53 22.74 -1.79
CA ARG A 138 -9.56 22.74 -3.26
C ARG A 138 -8.29 22.12 -3.82
N ALA A 139 -8.34 21.71 -5.08
CA ALA A 139 -7.13 21.29 -5.76
C ALA A 139 -6.08 22.42 -5.76
N GLY A 140 -4.88 22.10 -5.30
CA GLY A 140 -3.77 23.07 -5.18
C GLY A 140 -3.62 23.72 -3.81
N ASP A 141 -4.62 23.65 -2.94
CA ASP A 141 -4.50 24.18 -1.58
C ASP A 141 -3.40 23.44 -0.81
N VAL A 142 -2.62 24.19 -0.02
CA VAL A 142 -1.54 23.61 0.79
C VAL A 142 -2.16 22.93 2.02
N VAL A 143 -1.90 21.63 2.17
CA VAL A 143 -2.40 20.83 3.28
C VAL A 143 -1.32 20.56 4.35
N GLY A 144 -0.08 20.96 4.05
CA GLY A 144 1.05 20.82 4.97
C GLY A 144 2.39 20.97 4.27
N THR A 145 3.46 20.57 4.94
CA THR A 145 4.83 20.61 4.42
C THR A 145 5.50 19.26 4.66
N VAL A 146 6.38 18.84 3.74
CA VAL A 146 7.16 17.61 3.84
C VAL A 146 8.04 17.66 5.09
N GLU A 147 7.95 16.65 5.96
CA GLU A 147 8.79 16.54 7.15
C GLU A 147 10.25 16.23 6.78
N ALA A 148 11.19 16.72 7.58
CA ALA A 148 12.63 16.44 7.42
C ALA A 148 13.00 15.00 7.79
N THR A 149 12.16 14.32 8.58
CA THR A 149 12.36 12.95 9.08
C THR A 149 11.13 12.10 8.79
N GLY A 150 11.27 10.77 8.96
CA GLY A 150 10.14 9.84 8.75
C GLY A 150 9.96 9.37 7.31
N SER A 151 10.68 9.93 6.36
CA SER A 151 10.77 9.39 4.99
C SER A 151 11.46 8.04 5.01
N HIS A 152 10.96 7.10 4.20
CA HIS A 152 11.59 5.78 4.00
C HIS A 152 12.46 5.72 2.73
N CYS A 153 12.59 6.84 2.01
CA CYS A 153 13.45 6.96 0.85
C CYS A 153 14.91 7.23 1.25
N PRO A 154 15.89 6.90 0.41
CA PRO A 154 17.30 7.26 0.63
C PRO A 154 17.52 8.78 0.71
N THR A 155 16.69 9.53 -0.01
CA THR A 155 16.57 11.00 0.09
C THR A 155 15.17 11.36 0.55
N THR A 156 14.93 12.62 0.93
CA THR A 156 13.60 13.05 1.36
C THR A 156 12.58 12.86 0.23
N CYS A 157 11.46 12.24 0.57
CA CYS A 157 10.33 12.02 -0.32
C CYS A 157 9.01 12.14 0.43
N ILE A 158 7.92 12.27 -0.31
CA ILE A 158 6.57 12.09 0.18
C ILE A 158 5.99 10.80 -0.38
N HIS A 159 5.40 9.98 0.48
CA HIS A 159 4.56 8.85 0.08
C HIS A 159 3.15 9.36 -0.18
N TRP A 160 2.64 9.12 -1.38
CA TRP A 160 1.30 9.47 -1.80
C TRP A 160 0.49 8.21 -2.03
N GLY A 161 -0.56 8.00 -1.23
CA GLY A 161 -1.46 6.87 -1.29
C GLY A 161 -2.83 7.22 -1.86
N LEU A 162 -3.55 6.21 -2.35
CA LEU A 162 -4.93 6.28 -2.79
C LEU A 162 -5.67 5.05 -2.30
N LEU A 163 -6.87 5.25 -1.73
CA LEU A 163 -7.75 4.18 -1.25
C LEU A 163 -9.15 4.32 -1.79
N ARG A 164 -9.81 3.18 -2.00
CA ARG A 164 -11.27 3.04 -2.12
C ARG A 164 -11.72 2.11 -0.99
N GLY A 165 -12.42 2.65 0.00
CA GLY A 165 -12.63 1.94 1.27
C GLY A 165 -11.29 1.54 1.88
N GLU A 166 -11.06 0.24 2.07
CA GLU A 166 -9.81 -0.30 2.60
C GLU A 166 -8.84 -0.78 1.50
N THR A 167 -9.22 -0.67 0.23
CA THR A 167 -8.41 -1.14 -0.88
C THR A 167 -7.48 -0.05 -1.41
N TYR A 168 -6.18 -0.31 -1.38
CA TYR A 168 -5.19 0.57 -1.98
C TYR A 168 -5.20 0.49 -3.50
N LEU A 169 -5.07 1.63 -4.14
CA LEU A 169 -5.05 1.82 -5.58
C LEU A 169 -3.81 2.59 -6.01
N ASN A 170 -3.48 2.54 -7.30
CA ASN A 170 -2.40 3.37 -7.85
C ASN A 170 -2.82 4.85 -7.89
N PRO A 171 -2.19 5.73 -7.11
CA PRO A 171 -2.57 7.15 -7.07
C PRO A 171 -2.28 7.89 -8.39
N LEU A 172 -1.35 7.40 -9.22
CA LEU A 172 -1.10 7.98 -10.53
C LEU A 172 -2.33 7.91 -11.46
N ALA A 173 -3.26 6.99 -11.21
CA ALA A 173 -4.51 6.91 -11.96
C ALA A 173 -5.44 8.12 -11.74
N LEU A 174 -5.24 8.89 -10.66
CA LEU A 174 -5.94 10.16 -10.47
C LEU A 174 -5.48 11.26 -11.44
N LEU A 175 -4.26 11.15 -11.95
CA LEU A 175 -3.66 12.18 -12.79
C LEU A 175 -4.18 12.07 -14.23
N PRO A 176 -4.72 13.15 -14.79
CA PRO A 176 -5.08 13.17 -16.20
C PRO A 176 -3.82 13.10 -17.10
N PRO A 177 -3.96 12.64 -18.35
CA PRO A 177 -2.83 12.43 -19.26
C PRO A 177 -1.91 13.67 -19.41
N TRP A 178 -2.44 14.87 -19.35
CA TRP A 178 -1.64 16.10 -19.51
C TRP A 178 -0.72 16.36 -18.29
N LEU A 179 -1.03 15.87 -17.09
CA LEU A 179 -0.13 15.89 -15.92
C LEU A 179 0.93 14.79 -15.99
N LEU A 180 0.61 13.66 -16.61
CA LEU A 180 1.53 12.53 -16.78
C LEU A 180 2.44 12.73 -18.00
N ALA A 181 1.93 13.35 -19.09
CA ALA A 181 2.66 13.53 -20.34
C ALA A 181 3.96 14.33 -20.09
N ARG A 182 5.07 13.79 -20.54
CA ARG A 182 6.26 14.60 -20.81
C ARG A 182 5.88 15.49 -21.99
N GLY A 183 6.17 16.81 -21.92
CA GLY A 183 5.91 17.72 -23.03
C GLY A 183 6.28 17.10 -24.40
N PRO A 184 5.83 17.67 -25.52
CA PRO A 184 6.04 17.05 -26.82
C PRO A 184 7.52 16.66 -26.95
N SER A 185 7.75 15.41 -27.39
CA SER A 185 9.11 14.94 -27.67
C SER A 185 9.73 15.90 -28.67
N ARG A 186 10.64 16.75 -28.22
CA ARG A 186 11.43 17.57 -29.14
C ARG A 186 12.41 16.60 -29.79
N LEU A 187 12.14 16.26 -31.03
CA LEU A 187 13.16 15.67 -31.87
C LEU A 187 14.27 16.71 -31.98
N LEU A 188 15.40 16.43 -31.38
CA LEU A 188 16.60 17.24 -31.62
C LEU A 188 16.89 17.16 -33.13
N PRO A 189 17.12 18.29 -33.82
CA PRO A 189 17.52 18.22 -35.20
C PRO A 189 18.80 17.41 -35.29
N VAL A 190 18.76 16.32 -36.06
CA VAL A 190 19.96 15.52 -36.35
C VAL A 190 20.73 16.30 -37.40
N LEU A 191 21.76 17.03 -36.96
CA LEU A 191 22.62 17.79 -37.85
C LEU A 191 23.34 16.81 -38.81
N GLY A 192 23.25 17.08 -40.09
CA GLY A 192 23.91 16.31 -41.15
C GLY A 192 23.09 15.19 -41.78
N VAL A 193 21.83 15.00 -41.42
CA VAL A 193 20.92 14.08 -42.15
C VAL A 193 20.06 14.88 -43.11
N PRO A 194 20.13 14.63 -44.45
CA PRO A 194 19.25 15.28 -45.42
C PRO A 194 17.78 14.94 -45.13
N LEU A 195 16.93 15.92 -45.19
CA LEU A 195 15.48 15.72 -45.13
C LEU A 195 15.01 14.90 -46.34
N PRO A 196 14.05 13.97 -46.17
CA PRO A 196 13.47 13.26 -47.31
C PRO A 196 12.94 14.26 -48.35
N GLY A 197 13.45 14.18 -49.59
CA GLY A 197 13.01 15.04 -50.68
C GLY A 197 13.86 16.25 -50.96
N GLN A 198 14.99 16.50 -50.28
CA GLN A 198 15.99 17.48 -50.70
C GLN A 198 17.01 16.82 -51.65
N PRO A 199 17.20 17.37 -52.85
CA PRO A 199 18.31 16.91 -53.72
C PRO A 199 19.64 17.26 -53.09
N LEU A 200 20.61 16.37 -53.25
CA LEU A 200 22.02 16.57 -52.89
C LEU A 200 22.64 17.73 -53.69
#